data_2772631c1d89f1053ed3fad0a53426e3
#
_entry.id   2772631c1d89f1053ed3fad0a53426e3
#
_cell.length_a   1.000
_cell.length_b   1.000
_cell.length_c   1.000
_cell.angle_alpha   90.00
_cell.angle_beta   90.00
_cell.angle_gamma   90.00
#
_symmetry.space_group_name_H-M   'P 1'
#
loop_
_entity.id
_entity.type
_entity.pdbx_description
1 polymer ?
#
loop_
_entity_poly.entity_id
_entity_poly.type
_entity_poly.pdbx_seq_one_letter_code
_entity_poly.pdbx_strand_id
1 'polypeptide(L)'
;AYLAIPDIAVLSLPLSYNQDWLTLLAFLGGFSASTGMLLVSSVALSIMLSNDLIMPALWRTNILARHDKRLPLVLKFTRRVCILAVMLMGFLFFHFFNDIDQLSVFGLLAFSAVAQFSPALIGGLYWRGGSKQGVYAGLLTGFAMWAYTLFFPTVLRSLPARFEPLSQQIIQQGPFGISWLRPEALLGFESFDPLTHGVVWALGLNIVLYIWVSRIFRPSVAEQIQAESFFYYETKPLPTQSTSTDISYIHHDVARLKVGDLITLAKRITGDGATMRAFQQFCAQNNVVLNENSNANGMWWRFTEQYLAGTI
;
A
#
# COMPACT_ATOMS: atom_id res chain seq x y z
N ALA A 1 -25.81 35.59 -4.00
CA ALA A 1 -25.63 34.53 -2.98
C ALA A 1 -24.85 33.31 -3.53
N TYR A 2 -25.05 32.88 -4.79
CA TYR A 2 -24.39 31.69 -5.36
C TYR A 2 -22.92 31.89 -5.70
N LEU A 3 -22.42 33.09 -5.85
CA LEU A 3 -20.98 33.39 -6.12
C LEU A 3 -20.06 33.24 -4.90
N ALA A 4 -20.64 33.01 -3.72
CA ALA A 4 -19.85 32.90 -2.47
C ALA A 4 -19.32 31.48 -2.17
N ILE A 5 -19.72 30.47 -2.97
CA ILE A 5 -19.29 29.09 -2.77
C ILE A 5 -18.22 28.76 -3.83
N PRO A 6 -16.94 28.65 -3.45
CA PRO A 6 -15.83 28.44 -4.40
C PRO A 6 -16.00 27.18 -5.26
N ASP A 7 -16.54 26.11 -4.68
CA ASP A 7 -16.68 24.79 -5.34
C ASP A 7 -17.71 24.82 -6.50
N ILE A 8 -18.63 25.76 -6.49
CA ILE A 8 -19.67 25.91 -7.54
C ILE A 8 -19.30 27.01 -8.54
N ALA A 9 -18.17 27.69 -8.37
CA ALA A 9 -17.79 28.84 -9.20
C ALA A 9 -17.79 28.53 -10.70
N VAL A 10 -17.37 27.33 -11.10
CA VAL A 10 -17.33 26.87 -12.51
C VAL A 10 -18.73 26.82 -13.12
N LEU A 11 -19.75 26.54 -12.33
CA LEU A 11 -21.16 26.52 -12.80
C LEU A 11 -21.84 27.87 -12.61
N SER A 12 -21.57 28.55 -11.49
CA SER A 12 -22.25 29.81 -11.14
C SER A 12 -21.78 30.98 -11.98
N LEU A 13 -20.53 30.98 -12.44
CA LEU A 13 -20.01 32.07 -13.25
C LEU A 13 -20.68 32.17 -14.62
N PRO A 14 -20.75 31.13 -15.48
CA PRO A 14 -21.45 31.19 -16.74
C PRO A 14 -22.95 31.47 -16.56
N LEU A 15 -23.58 30.92 -15.49
CA LEU A 15 -24.97 31.15 -15.17
C LEU A 15 -25.25 32.64 -14.84
N SER A 16 -24.34 33.28 -14.11
CA SER A 16 -24.45 34.71 -13.77
C SER A 16 -24.35 35.64 -14.99
N TYR A 17 -23.70 35.18 -16.07
CA TYR A 17 -23.63 35.89 -17.36
C TYR A 17 -24.72 35.45 -18.36
N ASN A 18 -25.75 34.71 -17.92
CA ASN A 18 -26.83 34.16 -18.76
C ASN A 18 -26.30 33.29 -19.93
N GLN A 19 -25.22 32.58 -19.72
CA GLN A 19 -24.61 31.68 -20.71
C GLN A 19 -25.06 30.23 -20.44
N ASP A 20 -26.34 29.93 -20.64
CA ASP A 20 -26.96 28.64 -20.31
C ASP A 20 -26.27 27.45 -20.99
N TRP A 21 -25.85 27.62 -22.25
CA TRP A 21 -25.13 26.59 -23.00
C TRP A 21 -23.79 26.26 -22.39
N LEU A 22 -23.02 27.25 -21.95
CA LEU A 22 -21.74 27.07 -21.31
C LEU A 22 -21.88 26.41 -19.93
N THR A 23 -22.90 26.77 -19.19
CA THR A 23 -23.29 26.15 -17.91
C THR A 23 -23.59 24.66 -18.09
N LEU A 24 -24.38 24.32 -19.16
CA LEU A 24 -24.70 22.94 -19.48
C LEU A 24 -23.44 22.13 -19.84
N LEU A 25 -22.53 22.68 -20.64
CA LEU A 25 -21.25 22.05 -20.97
C LEU A 25 -20.36 21.84 -19.75
N ALA A 26 -20.27 22.83 -18.86
CA ALA A 26 -19.51 22.73 -17.61
C ALA A 26 -20.09 21.64 -16.69
N PHE A 27 -21.41 21.57 -16.58
CA PHE A 27 -22.11 20.53 -15.82
C PHE A 27 -21.86 19.13 -16.37
N LEU A 28 -22.04 18.94 -17.69
CA LEU A 28 -21.78 17.64 -18.34
C LEU A 28 -20.31 17.21 -18.22
N GLY A 29 -19.39 18.16 -18.38
CA GLY A 29 -17.96 17.91 -18.22
C GLY A 29 -17.61 17.49 -16.80
N GLY A 30 -18.09 18.22 -15.80
CA GLY A 30 -17.88 17.90 -14.38
C GLY A 30 -18.50 16.56 -13.99
N PHE A 31 -19.72 16.28 -14.44
CA PHE A 31 -20.39 15.00 -14.21
C PHE A 31 -19.62 13.83 -14.84
N SER A 32 -19.16 13.98 -16.08
CA SER A 32 -18.37 12.97 -16.79
C SER A 32 -17.04 12.69 -16.09
N ALA A 33 -16.31 13.75 -15.70
CA ALA A 33 -15.04 13.64 -15.00
C ALA A 33 -15.19 12.96 -13.63
N SER A 34 -16.18 13.36 -12.85
CA SER A 34 -16.49 12.77 -11.53
C SER A 34 -16.85 11.30 -11.64
N THR A 35 -17.70 10.95 -12.62
CA THR A 35 -18.09 9.55 -12.87
C THR A 35 -16.89 8.70 -13.27
N GLY A 36 -16.04 9.21 -14.17
CA GLY A 36 -14.81 8.53 -14.59
C GLY A 36 -13.86 8.28 -13.42
N MET A 37 -13.62 9.29 -12.59
CA MET A 37 -12.76 9.17 -11.40
C MET A 37 -13.34 8.16 -10.40
N LEU A 38 -14.62 8.17 -10.14
CA LEU A 38 -15.30 7.25 -9.24
C LEU A 38 -15.22 5.80 -9.74
N LEU A 39 -15.41 5.57 -11.04
CA LEU A 39 -15.27 4.25 -11.65
C LEU A 39 -13.85 3.70 -11.52
N VAL A 40 -12.85 4.48 -11.90
CA VAL A 40 -11.45 4.05 -11.84
C VAL A 40 -11.03 3.76 -10.40
N SER A 41 -11.34 4.65 -9.47
CA SER A 41 -10.97 4.50 -8.05
C SER A 41 -11.67 3.30 -7.41
N SER A 42 -12.97 3.10 -7.67
CA SER A 42 -13.73 1.98 -7.09
C SER A 42 -13.26 0.63 -7.63
N VAL A 43 -12.92 0.53 -8.92
CA VAL A 43 -12.36 -0.69 -9.53
C VAL A 43 -10.97 -0.98 -8.96
N ALA A 44 -10.07 0.02 -8.91
CA ALA A 44 -8.73 -0.16 -8.37
C ALA A 44 -8.77 -0.62 -6.90
N LEU A 45 -9.54 0.05 -6.06
CA LEU A 45 -9.69 -0.30 -4.65
C LEU A 45 -10.33 -1.67 -4.46
N SER A 46 -11.32 -2.03 -5.30
CA SER A 46 -11.94 -3.36 -5.31
C SER A 46 -10.95 -4.47 -5.64
N ILE A 47 -10.04 -4.25 -6.59
CA ILE A 47 -9.00 -5.22 -6.94
C ILE A 47 -8.03 -5.41 -5.77
N MET A 48 -7.56 -4.32 -5.16
CA MET A 48 -6.68 -4.38 -3.99
C MET A 48 -7.37 -5.10 -2.81
N LEU A 49 -8.61 -4.71 -2.49
CA LEU A 49 -9.37 -5.30 -1.39
C LEU A 49 -9.63 -6.80 -1.63
N SER A 50 -9.97 -7.17 -2.86
CA SER A 50 -10.20 -8.56 -3.24
C SER A 50 -8.92 -9.40 -3.13
N ASN A 51 -7.79 -8.90 -3.65
CA ASN A 51 -6.56 -9.69 -3.75
C ASN A 51 -5.78 -9.73 -2.42
N ASP A 52 -5.72 -8.62 -1.70
CA ASP A 52 -4.83 -8.48 -0.54
C ASP A 52 -5.52 -8.78 0.80
N LEU A 53 -6.85 -8.63 0.88
CA LEU A 53 -7.62 -8.88 2.10
C LEU A 53 -8.50 -10.12 1.98
N ILE A 54 -9.36 -10.17 0.97
CA ILE A 54 -10.42 -11.18 0.92
C ILE A 54 -9.88 -12.54 0.47
N MET A 55 -9.02 -12.58 -0.55
CA MET A 55 -8.46 -13.86 -1.02
C MET A 55 -7.61 -14.57 0.06
N PRO A 56 -6.67 -13.92 0.74
CA PRO A 56 -5.94 -14.56 1.83
C PRO A 56 -6.85 -15.01 2.98
N ALA A 57 -7.89 -14.23 3.31
CA ALA A 57 -8.88 -14.61 4.33
C ALA A 57 -9.69 -15.86 3.92
N LEU A 58 -10.13 -15.92 2.67
CA LEU A 58 -10.85 -17.07 2.12
C LEU A 58 -9.97 -18.34 2.07
N TRP A 59 -8.68 -18.20 1.79
CA TRP A 59 -7.73 -19.33 1.78
C TRP A 59 -7.53 -19.89 3.19
N ARG A 60 -7.46 -19.02 4.21
CA ARG A 60 -7.34 -19.45 5.61
C ARG A 60 -8.56 -20.22 6.13
N THR A 61 -9.75 -19.97 5.57
CA THR A 61 -11.00 -20.63 5.98
C THR A 61 -11.28 -21.97 5.29
N ASN A 62 -10.36 -22.48 4.45
CA ASN A 62 -10.53 -23.72 3.66
C ASN A 62 -11.78 -23.76 2.76
N ILE A 63 -12.49 -22.67 2.60
CA ILE A 63 -13.70 -22.59 1.78
C ILE A 63 -13.34 -22.80 0.29
N LEU A 64 -12.18 -22.31 -0.14
CA LEU A 64 -11.68 -22.44 -1.50
C LEU A 64 -11.12 -23.83 -1.82
N ALA A 65 -10.50 -24.50 -0.85
CA ALA A 65 -9.91 -25.84 -1.06
C ALA A 65 -10.95 -26.90 -1.50
N ARG A 66 -12.22 -26.67 -1.24
CA ARG A 66 -13.32 -27.54 -1.65
C ARG A 66 -13.91 -27.26 -3.04
N HIS A 67 -13.63 -26.12 -3.69
CA HIS A 67 -14.35 -25.65 -4.87
C HIS A 67 -13.45 -25.08 -5.98
N ASP A 68 -12.39 -25.76 -6.33
CA ASP A 68 -11.37 -25.33 -7.30
C ASP A 68 -11.96 -24.88 -8.66
N LYS A 69 -13.03 -25.52 -9.12
CA LYS A 69 -13.72 -25.19 -10.37
C LYS A 69 -14.54 -23.89 -10.35
N ARG A 70 -14.82 -23.31 -9.18
CA ARG A 70 -15.64 -22.09 -9.01
C ARG A 70 -14.84 -20.84 -8.69
N LEU A 71 -13.52 -20.96 -8.63
CA LEU A 71 -12.61 -19.85 -8.29
C LEU A 71 -12.85 -18.56 -9.10
N PRO A 72 -13.01 -18.60 -10.45
CA PRO A 72 -13.25 -17.39 -11.24
C PRO A 72 -14.59 -16.70 -10.91
N LEU A 73 -15.61 -17.48 -10.58
CA LEU A 73 -16.92 -16.95 -10.19
C LEU A 73 -16.86 -16.27 -8.82
N VAL A 74 -16.17 -16.87 -7.86
CA VAL A 74 -15.95 -16.30 -6.53
C VAL A 74 -15.19 -14.98 -6.63
N LEU A 75 -14.11 -14.93 -7.40
CA LEU A 75 -13.34 -13.70 -7.64
C LEU A 75 -14.20 -12.59 -8.25
N LYS A 76 -14.98 -12.91 -9.28
CA LYS A 76 -15.87 -11.94 -9.94
C LYS A 76 -16.95 -11.43 -9.01
N PHE A 77 -17.54 -12.29 -8.20
CA PHE A 77 -18.54 -11.92 -7.20
C PHE A 77 -17.93 -11.04 -6.10
N THR A 78 -16.78 -11.45 -5.56
CA THR A 78 -16.05 -10.69 -4.53
C THR A 78 -15.73 -9.27 -5.00
N ARG A 79 -15.21 -9.11 -6.22
CA ARG A 79 -14.92 -7.78 -6.79
C ARG A 79 -16.18 -6.91 -6.89
N ARG A 80 -17.31 -7.46 -7.32
CA ARG A 80 -18.58 -6.72 -7.39
C ARG A 80 -19.06 -6.28 -6.02
N VAL A 81 -18.98 -7.15 -5.03
CA VAL A 81 -19.33 -6.82 -3.63
C VAL A 81 -18.41 -5.73 -3.10
N CYS A 82 -17.11 -5.79 -3.38
CA CYS A 82 -16.17 -4.74 -2.98
C CYS A 82 -16.49 -3.39 -3.62
N ILE A 83 -16.83 -3.35 -4.92
CA ILE A 83 -17.24 -2.10 -5.58
C ILE A 83 -18.47 -1.51 -4.90
N LEU A 84 -19.50 -2.33 -4.68
CA LEU A 84 -20.71 -1.89 -3.99
C LEU A 84 -20.45 -1.40 -2.57
N ALA A 85 -19.59 -2.10 -1.82
CA ALA A 85 -19.20 -1.71 -0.47
C ALA A 85 -18.48 -0.35 -0.45
N VAL A 86 -17.56 -0.12 -1.37
CA VAL A 86 -16.82 1.16 -1.51
C VAL A 86 -17.79 2.29 -1.88
N MET A 87 -18.69 2.07 -2.84
CA MET A 87 -19.69 3.05 -3.23
C MET A 87 -20.65 3.37 -2.09
N LEU A 88 -21.12 2.34 -1.37
CA LEU A 88 -21.98 2.51 -0.21
C LEU A 88 -21.28 3.28 0.91
N MET A 89 -20.02 2.98 1.17
CA MET A 89 -19.21 3.70 2.17
C MET A 89 -19.06 5.18 1.79
N GLY A 90 -18.78 5.49 0.52
CA GLY A 90 -18.73 6.87 0.02
C GLY A 90 -20.07 7.58 0.15
N PHE A 91 -21.18 6.92 -0.15
CA PHE A 91 -22.52 7.46 0.01
C PHE A 91 -22.87 7.73 1.49
N LEU A 92 -22.55 6.79 2.37
CA LEU A 92 -22.76 6.96 3.82
C LEU A 92 -21.91 8.12 4.34
N PHE A 93 -20.65 8.20 3.92
CA PHE A 93 -19.78 9.32 4.28
C PHE A 93 -20.40 10.65 3.86
N PHE A 94 -20.82 10.78 2.62
CA PHE A 94 -21.51 11.98 2.12
C PHE A 94 -22.76 12.30 2.96
N HIS A 95 -23.57 11.30 3.29
CA HIS A 95 -24.80 11.49 4.05
C HIS A 95 -24.55 11.98 5.50
N PHE A 96 -23.49 11.51 6.13
CA PHE A 96 -23.13 11.92 7.51
C PHE A 96 -22.40 13.26 7.58
N PHE A 97 -21.69 13.64 6.52
CA PHE A 97 -20.85 14.84 6.47
C PHE A 97 -21.38 15.93 5.52
N ASN A 98 -22.67 15.95 5.26
CA ASN A 98 -23.32 16.84 4.28
C ASN A 98 -23.24 18.34 4.65
N ASP A 99 -23.00 18.67 5.92
CA ASP A 99 -23.00 20.06 6.42
C ASP A 99 -21.64 20.76 6.28
N ILE A 100 -20.66 20.14 5.60
CA ILE A 100 -19.34 20.75 5.41
C ILE A 100 -19.35 21.56 4.10
N ASP A 101 -19.20 22.87 4.25
CA ASP A 101 -19.34 23.87 3.18
C ASP A 101 -18.31 23.77 2.03
N GLN A 102 -17.24 22.98 2.15
CA GLN A 102 -16.16 22.93 1.16
C GLN A 102 -15.69 21.50 0.87
N LEU A 103 -15.98 21.01 -0.32
CA LEU A 103 -15.50 19.73 -0.85
C LEU A 103 -13.97 19.67 -0.95
N SER A 104 -13.32 20.79 -1.17
CA SER A 104 -11.84 20.91 -1.23
C SER A 104 -11.18 20.48 0.07
N VAL A 105 -11.77 20.73 1.23
CA VAL A 105 -11.26 20.33 2.54
C VAL A 105 -11.16 18.81 2.65
N PHE A 106 -12.16 18.07 2.18
CA PHE A 106 -12.12 16.60 2.17
C PHE A 106 -11.05 16.05 1.24
N GLY A 107 -10.85 16.68 0.07
CA GLY A 107 -9.75 16.31 -0.82
C GLY A 107 -8.40 16.45 -0.17
N LEU A 108 -8.13 17.60 0.48
CA LEU A 108 -6.88 17.85 1.18
C LEU A 108 -6.68 16.93 2.39
N LEU A 109 -7.76 16.64 3.13
CA LEU A 109 -7.75 15.68 4.22
C LEU A 109 -7.38 14.28 3.75
N ALA A 110 -7.97 13.81 2.64
CA ALA A 110 -7.67 12.51 2.06
C ALA A 110 -6.23 12.44 1.53
N PHE A 111 -5.74 13.48 0.84
CA PHE A 111 -4.35 13.54 0.38
C PHE A 111 -3.35 13.54 1.53
N SER A 112 -3.65 14.23 2.62
CA SER A 112 -2.79 14.23 3.80
C SER A 112 -2.73 12.88 4.50
N ALA A 113 -3.83 12.09 4.45
CA ALA A 113 -3.84 10.70 4.91
C ALA A 113 -2.96 9.81 4.04
N VAL A 114 -3.10 9.90 2.71
CA VAL A 114 -2.29 9.13 1.77
C VAL A 114 -0.80 9.51 1.88
N ALA A 115 -0.49 10.77 2.14
CA ALA A 115 0.87 11.24 2.35
C ALA A 115 1.59 10.54 3.52
N GLN A 116 0.84 9.95 4.48
CA GLN A 116 1.45 9.19 5.58
C GLN A 116 2.19 7.93 5.11
N PHE A 117 1.89 7.42 3.92
CA PHE A 117 2.65 6.30 3.34
C PHE A 117 3.99 6.72 2.74
N SER A 118 4.19 8.02 2.45
CA SER A 118 5.39 8.50 1.76
C SER A 118 6.71 8.22 2.50
N PRO A 119 6.83 8.34 3.84
CA PRO A 119 8.09 8.04 4.52
C PRO A 119 8.47 6.56 4.40
N ALA A 120 7.49 5.66 4.49
CA ALA A 120 7.70 4.23 4.34
C ALA A 120 8.09 3.85 2.91
N LEU A 121 7.45 4.47 1.91
CA LEU A 121 7.74 4.25 0.49
C LEU A 121 9.13 4.76 0.13
N ILE A 122 9.46 6.01 0.47
CA ILE A 122 10.75 6.62 0.19
C ILE A 122 11.86 5.89 0.95
N GLY A 123 11.64 5.58 2.23
CA GLY A 123 12.58 4.83 3.02
C GLY A 123 12.82 3.41 2.49
N GLY A 124 11.77 2.71 2.06
CA GLY A 124 11.88 1.39 1.44
C GLY A 124 12.65 1.41 0.12
N LEU A 125 12.56 2.49 -0.66
CA LEU A 125 13.27 2.65 -1.93
C LEU A 125 14.74 3.05 -1.77
N TYR A 126 15.05 3.93 -0.82
CA TYR A 126 16.39 4.55 -0.74
C TYR A 126 17.19 4.17 0.50
N TRP A 127 16.57 3.62 1.54
CA TRP A 127 17.23 3.37 2.81
C TRP A 127 17.26 1.88 3.19
N ARG A 128 18.42 1.24 3.04
CA ARG A 128 18.66 -0.19 3.38
C ARG A 128 18.47 -0.52 4.87
N GLY A 129 18.51 0.47 5.74
CA GLY A 129 18.36 0.31 7.19
C GLY A 129 16.92 0.32 7.68
N GLY A 130 15.95 0.52 6.79
CA GLY A 130 14.53 0.51 7.13
C GLY A 130 14.08 -0.87 7.60
N SER A 131 13.39 -0.95 8.74
CA SER A 131 12.83 -2.18 9.28
C SER A 131 11.31 -2.20 9.20
N LYS A 132 10.73 -3.38 9.07
CA LYS A 132 9.27 -3.58 9.09
C LYS A 132 8.63 -2.97 10.35
N GLN A 133 9.29 -3.12 11.51
CA GLN A 133 8.81 -2.57 12.78
C GLN A 133 8.83 -1.03 12.77
N GLY A 134 9.84 -0.42 12.15
CA GLY A 134 9.90 1.03 11.96
C GLY A 134 8.78 1.55 11.07
N VAL A 135 8.48 0.87 9.97
CA VAL A 135 7.36 1.20 9.08
C VAL A 135 6.03 1.16 9.85
N TYR A 136 5.77 0.10 10.61
CA TYR A 136 4.55 0.02 11.41
C TYR A 136 4.46 1.11 12.47
N ALA A 137 5.54 1.38 13.19
CA ALA A 137 5.56 2.42 14.21
C ALA A 137 5.32 3.81 13.61
N GLY A 138 6.01 4.15 12.52
CA GLY A 138 5.83 5.41 11.82
C GLY A 138 4.42 5.58 11.28
N LEU A 139 3.92 4.55 10.59
CA LEU A 139 2.59 4.59 9.96
C LEU A 139 1.47 4.72 11.00
N LEU A 140 1.49 3.89 12.04
CA LEU A 140 0.45 3.91 13.08
C LEU A 140 0.43 5.24 13.81
N THR A 141 1.58 5.78 14.17
CA THR A 141 1.65 7.08 14.87
C THR A 141 1.34 8.25 13.97
N GLY A 142 1.78 8.21 12.70
CA GLY A 142 1.43 9.20 11.70
C GLY A 142 -0.08 9.26 11.45
N PHE A 143 -0.72 8.11 11.26
CA PHE A 143 -2.18 8.05 11.12
C PHE A 143 -2.92 8.45 12.40
N ALA A 144 -2.46 8.04 13.57
CA ALA A 144 -3.06 8.46 14.84
C ALA A 144 -2.99 9.99 15.02
N MET A 145 -1.84 10.57 14.67
CA MET A 145 -1.65 12.02 14.75
C MET A 145 -2.49 12.76 13.70
N TRP A 146 -2.54 12.26 12.46
CA TRP A 146 -3.40 12.78 11.41
C TRP A 146 -4.88 12.71 11.82
N ALA A 147 -5.31 11.59 12.40
CA ALA A 147 -6.68 11.43 12.86
C ALA A 147 -7.00 12.43 14.00
N TYR A 148 -6.07 12.66 14.89
CA TYR A 148 -6.25 13.58 16.01
C TYR A 148 -6.26 15.05 15.58
N THR A 149 -5.34 15.46 14.69
CA THR A 149 -5.16 16.89 14.33
C THR A 149 -6.07 17.35 13.21
N LEU A 150 -6.44 16.46 12.29
CA LEU A 150 -7.21 16.81 11.08
C LEU A 150 -8.59 16.15 11.03
N PHE A 151 -8.66 14.84 11.20
CA PHE A 151 -9.92 14.12 11.06
C PHE A 151 -10.87 14.39 12.24
N PHE A 152 -10.36 14.35 13.47
CA PHE A 152 -11.16 14.55 14.67
C PHE A 152 -11.82 15.94 14.76
N PRO A 153 -11.13 17.08 14.50
CA PRO A 153 -11.78 18.39 14.42
C PRO A 153 -12.85 18.46 13.32
N THR A 154 -12.58 17.84 12.17
CA THR A 154 -13.55 17.80 11.06
C THR A 154 -14.83 17.07 11.46
N VAL A 155 -14.70 15.93 12.14
CA VAL A 155 -15.85 15.18 12.69
C VAL A 155 -16.59 16.00 13.75
N LEU A 156 -15.86 16.67 14.65
CA LEU A 156 -16.48 17.50 15.70
C LEU A 156 -17.32 18.65 15.11
N ARG A 157 -16.87 19.24 14.00
CA ARG A 157 -17.59 20.31 13.30
C ARG A 157 -18.85 19.82 12.59
N SER A 158 -18.89 18.55 12.19
CA SER A 158 -20.07 17.94 11.54
C SER A 158 -21.09 17.37 12.51
N LEU A 159 -20.84 17.48 13.83
CA LEU A 159 -21.81 17.02 14.81
C LEU A 159 -23.05 17.92 14.86
N PRO A 160 -24.25 17.35 15.17
CA PRO A 160 -25.46 18.14 15.34
C PRO A 160 -25.31 19.28 16.33
N ALA A 161 -26.04 20.39 16.12
CA ALA A 161 -25.96 21.62 16.92
C ALA A 161 -26.05 21.42 18.45
N ARG A 162 -26.69 20.36 18.91
CA ARG A 162 -26.72 20.01 20.34
C ARG A 162 -25.35 19.72 20.96
N PHE A 163 -24.38 19.34 20.16
CA PHE A 163 -22.99 19.06 20.60
C PHE A 163 -22.02 20.21 20.31
N GLU A 164 -22.51 21.29 19.68
CA GLU A 164 -21.69 22.45 19.31
C GLU A 164 -20.90 23.05 20.48
N PRO A 165 -21.46 23.25 21.70
CA PRO A 165 -20.70 23.80 22.81
C PRO A 165 -19.54 22.88 23.25
N LEU A 166 -19.72 21.56 23.18
CA LEU A 166 -18.69 20.58 23.50
C LEU A 166 -17.60 20.55 22.44
N SER A 167 -17.98 20.58 21.16
CA SER A 167 -17.04 20.57 20.03
C SER A 167 -16.18 21.84 20.01
N GLN A 168 -16.78 23.02 20.22
CA GLN A 168 -16.03 24.26 20.32
C GLN A 168 -15.10 24.30 21.53
N GLN A 169 -15.53 23.78 22.67
CA GLN A 169 -14.68 23.69 23.86
C GLN A 169 -13.45 22.82 23.58
N ILE A 170 -13.60 21.65 22.95
CA ILE A 170 -12.50 20.75 22.64
C ILE A 170 -11.53 21.39 21.62
N ILE A 171 -12.06 22.07 20.59
CA ILE A 171 -11.24 22.69 19.55
C ILE A 171 -10.48 23.90 20.10
N GLN A 172 -11.12 24.74 20.92
CA GLN A 172 -10.53 26.00 21.41
C GLN A 172 -9.71 25.86 22.68
N GLN A 173 -10.12 24.98 23.60
CA GLN A 173 -9.46 24.82 24.90
C GLN A 173 -8.64 23.52 24.99
N GLY A 174 -8.80 22.63 24.03
CA GLY A 174 -8.21 21.30 24.03
C GLY A 174 -9.03 20.27 24.82
N PRO A 175 -8.80 18.98 24.59
CA PRO A 175 -9.41 17.93 25.37
C PRO A 175 -8.98 18.05 26.83
N PHE A 176 -9.94 17.89 27.74
CA PHE A 176 -9.76 18.06 29.20
C PHE A 176 -9.33 19.45 29.66
N GLY A 177 -9.49 20.50 28.82
CA GLY A 177 -9.09 21.86 29.14
C GLY A 177 -7.57 22.11 29.09
N ILE A 178 -6.83 21.23 28.43
CA ILE A 178 -5.38 21.33 28.26
C ILE A 178 -5.07 22.08 26.98
N SER A 179 -4.68 23.35 27.08
CA SER A 179 -4.50 24.27 25.94
C SER A 179 -3.38 23.83 24.96
N TRP A 180 -2.35 23.13 25.40
CA TRP A 180 -1.25 22.64 24.57
C TRP A 180 -1.59 21.34 23.80
N LEU A 181 -2.72 20.69 24.15
CA LEU A 181 -3.28 19.55 23.43
C LEU A 181 -4.34 19.98 22.39
N ARG A 182 -4.50 21.25 22.07
CA ARG A 182 -5.46 21.67 21.05
C ARG A 182 -5.15 21.00 19.71
N PRO A 183 -6.10 20.32 19.07
CA PRO A 183 -5.84 19.59 17.82
C PRO A 183 -5.31 20.48 16.69
N GLU A 184 -5.78 21.74 16.62
CA GLU A 184 -5.40 22.72 15.59
C GLU A 184 -4.19 23.58 15.95
N ALA A 185 -3.70 23.51 17.20
CA ALA A 185 -2.56 24.31 17.69
C ALA A 185 -1.77 23.55 18.76
N LEU A 186 -1.25 22.36 18.42
CA LEU A 186 -0.44 21.54 19.29
C LEU A 186 0.79 22.29 19.75
N LEU A 187 1.09 22.17 21.06
CA LEU A 187 2.22 22.84 21.73
C LEU A 187 2.22 24.36 21.59
N GLY A 188 1.07 24.98 21.25
CA GLY A 188 0.96 26.43 21.13
C GLY A 188 1.46 27.04 19.82
N PHE A 189 1.74 26.22 18.81
CA PHE A 189 2.09 26.71 17.47
C PHE A 189 0.85 27.19 16.72
N GLU A 190 0.48 28.47 16.91
CA GLU A 190 -0.66 29.12 16.24
C GLU A 190 -0.30 29.76 14.89
N SER A 191 0.97 29.71 14.48
CA SER A 191 1.46 30.41 13.28
C SER A 191 1.10 29.73 11.97
N PHE A 192 0.65 28.48 11.99
CA PHE A 192 0.30 27.72 10.81
C PHE A 192 -1.20 27.59 10.63
N ASP A 193 -1.63 27.52 9.36
CA ASP A 193 -2.98 27.08 9.02
C ASP A 193 -3.24 25.67 9.61
N PRO A 194 -4.45 25.39 10.12
CA PRO A 194 -4.77 24.10 10.77
C PRO A 194 -4.42 22.87 9.94
N LEU A 195 -4.61 22.93 8.60
CA LEU A 195 -4.24 21.83 7.71
C LEU A 195 -2.71 21.63 7.69
N THR A 196 -1.96 22.72 7.45
CA THR A 196 -0.49 22.66 7.40
C THR A 196 0.09 22.19 8.73
N HIS A 197 -0.44 22.70 9.83
CA HIS A 197 -0.07 22.30 11.19
C HIS A 197 -0.27 20.77 11.37
N GLY A 198 -1.45 20.26 11.05
CA GLY A 198 -1.76 18.84 11.21
C GLY A 198 -0.88 17.92 10.33
N VAL A 199 -0.64 18.34 9.06
CA VAL A 199 0.23 17.58 8.16
C VAL A 199 1.67 17.56 8.64
N VAL A 200 2.22 18.68 9.09
CA VAL A 200 3.60 18.78 9.58
C VAL A 200 3.81 17.89 10.81
N TRP A 201 2.89 17.92 11.77
CA TRP A 201 2.99 17.07 12.95
C TRP A 201 2.82 15.60 12.63
N ALA A 202 1.85 15.23 11.80
CA ALA A 202 1.59 13.84 11.43
C ALA A 202 2.77 13.24 10.64
N LEU A 203 3.24 13.91 9.58
CA LEU A 203 4.38 13.44 8.80
C LEU A 203 5.70 13.51 9.58
N GLY A 204 5.91 14.58 10.34
CA GLY A 204 7.10 14.74 11.16
C GLY A 204 7.26 13.59 12.17
N LEU A 205 6.20 13.30 12.91
CA LEU A 205 6.20 12.22 13.88
C LEU A 205 6.36 10.84 13.21
N ASN A 206 5.70 10.63 12.06
CA ASN A 206 5.85 9.44 11.26
C ASN A 206 7.31 9.21 10.85
N ILE A 207 7.96 10.22 10.26
CA ILE A 207 9.37 10.15 9.83
C ILE A 207 10.29 9.88 11.03
N VAL A 208 10.12 10.63 12.11
CA VAL A 208 10.96 10.51 13.31
C VAL A 208 10.86 9.09 13.88
N LEU A 209 9.65 8.59 14.08
CA LEU A 209 9.45 7.25 14.64
C LEU A 209 9.85 6.13 13.69
N TYR A 210 9.61 6.30 12.38
CA TYR A 210 10.11 5.37 11.39
C TYR A 210 11.64 5.21 11.47
N ILE A 211 12.36 6.33 11.48
CA ILE A 211 13.83 6.33 11.57
C ILE A 211 14.31 5.79 12.91
N TRP A 212 13.70 6.27 14.00
CA TRP A 212 14.13 5.91 15.36
C TRP A 212 13.92 4.41 15.65
N VAL A 213 12.74 3.89 15.36
CA VAL A 213 12.42 2.48 15.58
C VAL A 213 13.23 1.58 14.64
N SER A 214 13.45 1.97 13.39
CA SER A 214 14.30 1.21 12.46
C SER A 214 15.75 1.14 12.90
N ARG A 215 16.25 2.13 13.64
CA ARG A 215 17.61 2.09 14.21
C ARG A 215 17.72 1.21 15.46
N ILE A 216 16.66 1.10 16.24
CA ILE A 216 16.60 0.23 17.42
C ILE A 216 16.39 -1.22 16.98
N PHE A 217 15.43 -1.45 16.11
CA PHE A 217 15.07 -2.78 15.60
C PHE A 217 15.68 -2.98 14.21
N ARG A 218 16.82 -3.64 14.18
CA ARG A 218 17.48 -3.96 12.90
C ARG A 218 16.62 -4.88 12.04
N PRO A 219 16.65 -4.70 10.70
CA PRO A 219 15.91 -5.56 9.79
C PRO A 219 16.34 -7.01 9.95
N SER A 220 15.40 -7.94 9.85
CA SER A 220 15.66 -9.37 9.89
C SER A 220 16.50 -9.83 8.70
N VAL A 221 17.13 -11.00 8.79
CA VAL A 221 17.94 -11.57 7.69
C VAL A 221 17.11 -11.72 6.41
N ALA A 222 15.83 -12.11 6.53
CA ALA A 222 14.92 -12.22 5.40
C ALA A 222 14.64 -10.85 4.74
N GLU A 223 14.43 -9.80 5.53
CA GLU A 223 14.26 -8.43 5.03
C GLU A 223 15.51 -7.91 4.34
N GLN A 224 16.69 -8.23 4.87
CA GLN A 224 17.99 -7.86 4.26
C GLN A 224 18.17 -8.53 2.89
N ILE A 225 17.87 -9.83 2.76
CA ILE A 225 17.96 -10.56 1.49
C ILE A 225 16.99 -9.98 0.46
N GLN A 226 15.76 -9.66 0.86
CA GLN A 226 14.79 -9.01 -0.02
C GLN A 226 15.24 -7.62 -0.46
N ALA A 227 15.76 -6.82 0.45
CA ALA A 227 16.30 -5.50 0.16
C ALA A 227 17.51 -5.59 -0.79
N GLU A 228 18.43 -6.53 -0.56
CA GLU A 228 19.61 -6.73 -1.42
C GLU A 228 19.22 -7.06 -2.87
N SER A 229 18.25 -7.95 -3.06
CA SER A 229 17.76 -8.29 -4.40
C SER A 229 17.17 -7.07 -5.11
N PHE A 230 16.45 -6.21 -4.40
CA PHE A 230 15.84 -4.99 -4.95
C PHE A 230 16.90 -3.95 -5.33
N PHE A 231 17.85 -3.66 -4.45
CA PHE A 231 18.92 -2.69 -4.70
C PHE A 231 19.96 -3.16 -5.73
N TYR A 232 20.12 -4.47 -5.89
CA TYR A 232 21.03 -5.03 -6.89
C TYR A 232 20.58 -4.73 -8.33
N TYR A 233 19.27 -4.71 -8.58
CA TYR A 233 18.73 -4.34 -9.90
C TYR A 233 18.92 -2.86 -10.23
N GLU A 234 18.93 -1.99 -9.22
CA GLU A 234 19.08 -0.54 -9.42
C GLU A 234 20.54 -0.16 -9.75
N THR A 235 21.50 -0.92 -9.25
CA THR A 235 22.95 -0.64 -9.47
C THR A 235 23.51 -1.26 -10.75
N LYS A 236 22.80 -2.18 -11.41
CA LYS A 236 23.18 -2.69 -12.73
C LYS A 236 22.37 -1.95 -13.80
N PRO A 237 23.04 -1.22 -14.73
CA PRO A 237 22.34 -0.72 -15.91
C PRO A 237 21.68 -1.91 -16.60
N LEU A 238 20.38 -1.78 -16.93
CA LEU A 238 19.67 -2.73 -17.80
C LEU A 238 20.59 -3.05 -18.99
N PRO A 239 20.91 -4.32 -19.26
CA PRO A 239 21.68 -4.65 -20.44
C PRO A 239 20.91 -4.15 -21.65
N THR A 240 21.36 -3.01 -22.19
CA THR A 240 20.99 -2.55 -23.51
C THR A 240 21.28 -3.72 -24.43
N GLN A 241 20.27 -4.19 -25.16
CA GLN A 241 20.34 -5.25 -26.14
C GLN A 241 21.76 -5.38 -26.73
N SER A 242 22.52 -6.29 -26.21
CA SER A 242 23.79 -6.62 -26.83
C SER A 242 24.17 -8.05 -26.47
N THR A 243 24.11 -8.86 -27.49
CA THR A 243 24.96 -9.99 -27.78
C THR A 243 25.09 -11.07 -26.70
N SER A 244 24.82 -12.25 -27.13
CA SER A 244 25.00 -13.59 -26.60
C SER A 244 26.23 -13.88 -25.70
N THR A 245 26.97 -12.88 -25.27
CA THR A 245 28.19 -12.99 -24.46
C THR A 245 27.95 -12.77 -22.95
N ASP A 246 26.85 -12.11 -22.53
CA ASP A 246 26.59 -11.80 -21.09
C ASP A 246 25.97 -12.94 -20.28
N ILE A 247 25.56 -14.02 -20.93
CA ILE A 247 25.16 -15.25 -20.25
C ILE A 247 26.36 -15.90 -19.52
N SER A 248 27.58 -15.56 -19.90
CA SER A 248 28.79 -16.14 -19.31
C SER A 248 29.08 -15.64 -17.88
N TYR A 249 28.62 -14.46 -17.48
CA TYR A 249 28.89 -13.92 -16.12
C TYR A 249 27.96 -14.52 -15.06
N ILE A 250 26.72 -14.84 -15.40
CA ILE A 250 25.83 -15.59 -14.49
C ILE A 250 26.34 -17.03 -14.33
N HIS A 251 26.95 -17.60 -15.36
CA HIS A 251 27.59 -18.93 -15.28
C HIS A 251 28.85 -18.97 -14.42
N HIS A 252 29.57 -17.86 -14.20
CA HIS A 252 30.82 -17.89 -13.43
C HIS A 252 30.59 -18.01 -11.93
N ASP A 253 29.53 -17.46 -11.34
CA ASP A 253 29.19 -17.64 -9.93
C ASP A 253 28.44 -18.96 -9.69
N VAL A 254 27.63 -19.41 -10.63
CA VAL A 254 26.97 -20.73 -10.59
C VAL A 254 28.00 -21.88 -10.77
N ALA A 255 29.10 -21.64 -11.46
CA ALA A 255 30.18 -22.62 -11.63
C ALA A 255 30.92 -22.99 -10.33
N ARG A 256 30.69 -22.29 -9.23
CA ARG A 256 31.25 -22.62 -7.91
C ARG A 256 30.35 -23.45 -7.00
N LEU A 257 29.04 -23.51 -7.33
CA LEU A 257 28.07 -24.30 -6.56
C LEU A 257 28.28 -25.79 -6.87
N LYS A 258 28.33 -26.60 -5.83
CA LYS A 258 28.36 -28.05 -5.95
C LYS A 258 26.95 -28.62 -5.98
N VAL A 259 26.79 -29.78 -6.57
CA VAL A 259 25.50 -30.51 -6.57
C VAL A 259 25.02 -30.77 -5.14
N GLY A 260 25.94 -31.00 -4.20
CA GLY A 260 25.66 -31.15 -2.77
C GLY A 260 25.01 -29.92 -2.14
N ASP A 261 25.36 -28.71 -2.59
CA ASP A 261 24.77 -27.45 -2.09
C ASP A 261 23.30 -27.35 -2.53
N LEU A 262 22.98 -27.73 -3.77
CA LEU A 262 21.62 -27.79 -4.31
C LEU A 262 20.76 -28.83 -3.58
N ILE A 263 21.34 -30.01 -3.29
CA ILE A 263 20.68 -31.06 -2.50
C ILE A 263 20.39 -30.54 -1.09
N THR A 264 21.35 -29.87 -0.46
CA THR A 264 21.19 -29.32 0.90
C THR A 264 20.09 -28.24 0.94
N LEU A 265 20.04 -27.39 -0.07
CA LEU A 265 18.99 -26.38 -0.21
C LEU A 265 17.62 -27.04 -0.35
N ALA A 266 17.51 -28.02 -1.24
CA ALA A 266 16.26 -28.73 -1.49
C ALA A 266 15.78 -29.50 -0.25
N LYS A 267 16.69 -30.15 0.49
CA LYS A 267 16.41 -30.83 1.76
C LYS A 267 15.79 -29.93 2.83
N ARG A 268 16.25 -28.69 2.91
CA ARG A 268 15.70 -27.71 3.85
C ARG A 268 14.23 -27.34 3.56
N ILE A 269 13.82 -27.42 2.29
CA ILE A 269 12.48 -27.01 1.84
C ILE A 269 11.53 -28.21 1.81
N THR A 270 11.95 -29.35 1.25
CA THR A 270 11.07 -30.49 0.98
C THR A 270 11.33 -31.71 1.87
N GLY A 271 12.35 -31.64 2.73
CA GLY A 271 12.75 -32.74 3.61
C GLY A 271 13.68 -33.77 2.95
N ASP A 272 14.45 -34.50 3.77
CA ASP A 272 15.53 -35.40 3.33
C ASP A 272 15.04 -36.51 2.40
N GLY A 273 13.97 -37.20 2.77
CA GLY A 273 13.52 -38.40 2.05
C GLY A 273 12.87 -38.09 0.69
N ALA A 274 12.18 -36.95 0.55
CA ALA A 274 11.57 -36.52 -0.70
C ALA A 274 12.63 -36.04 -1.69
N THR A 275 13.57 -35.22 -1.21
CA THR A 275 14.67 -34.67 -2.02
C THR A 275 15.56 -35.79 -2.59
N MET A 276 16.01 -36.72 -1.76
CA MET A 276 16.90 -37.80 -2.23
C MET A 276 16.22 -38.69 -3.30
N ARG A 277 14.96 -39.02 -3.12
CA ARG A 277 14.20 -39.77 -4.13
C ARG A 277 14.09 -39.02 -5.47
N ALA A 278 13.79 -37.72 -5.41
CA ALA A 278 13.68 -36.90 -6.62
C ALA A 278 15.01 -36.78 -7.35
N PHE A 279 16.11 -36.55 -6.66
CA PHE A 279 17.45 -36.48 -7.25
C PHE A 279 17.92 -37.82 -7.81
N GLN A 280 17.66 -38.95 -7.13
CA GLN A 280 17.93 -40.30 -7.65
C GLN A 280 17.11 -40.63 -8.88
N GLN A 281 15.82 -40.27 -8.90
CA GLN A 281 14.96 -40.49 -10.05
C GLN A 281 15.41 -39.67 -11.27
N PHE A 282 15.82 -38.40 -11.03
CA PHE A 282 16.40 -37.55 -12.08
C PHE A 282 17.70 -38.13 -12.64
N CYS A 283 18.57 -38.67 -11.79
CA CYS A 283 19.80 -39.36 -12.20
C CYS A 283 19.49 -40.57 -13.07
N ALA A 284 18.52 -41.36 -12.67
CA ALA A 284 18.13 -42.57 -13.42
C ALA A 284 17.52 -42.22 -14.81
N GLN A 285 16.72 -41.16 -14.87
CA GLN A 285 16.10 -40.71 -16.13
C GLN A 285 17.10 -40.12 -17.14
N ASN A 286 18.16 -39.45 -16.63
CA ASN A 286 19.13 -38.76 -17.48
C ASN A 286 20.48 -39.51 -17.63
N ASN A 287 20.60 -40.74 -17.11
CA ASN A 287 21.83 -41.52 -17.09
C ASN A 287 23.03 -40.79 -16.50
N VAL A 288 22.83 -40.00 -15.43
CA VAL A 288 23.85 -39.22 -14.74
C VAL A 288 24.11 -39.83 -13.37
N VAL A 289 25.39 -39.92 -12.98
CA VAL A 289 25.76 -40.39 -11.63
C VAL A 289 25.65 -39.21 -10.65
N LEU A 290 24.98 -39.44 -9.52
CA LEU A 290 24.88 -38.45 -8.46
C LEU A 290 26.24 -38.30 -7.76
N ASN A 291 26.95 -37.21 -8.00
CA ASN A 291 28.18 -36.87 -7.33
C ASN A 291 28.04 -35.49 -6.66
N GLU A 292 27.91 -35.50 -5.34
CA GLU A 292 27.72 -34.29 -4.53
C GLU A 292 28.85 -33.27 -4.64
N ASN A 293 30.06 -33.76 -4.97
CA ASN A 293 31.23 -32.90 -5.13
C ASN A 293 31.44 -32.35 -6.52
N SER A 294 30.62 -32.75 -7.48
CA SER A 294 30.66 -32.20 -8.84
C SER A 294 30.09 -30.79 -8.88
N ASN A 295 30.60 -29.96 -9.80
CA ASN A 295 30.05 -28.64 -10.03
C ASN A 295 28.63 -28.75 -10.59
N ALA A 296 27.72 -27.95 -10.05
CA ALA A 296 26.35 -27.86 -10.53
C ALA A 296 26.33 -27.19 -11.91
N ASN A 297 26.04 -27.96 -12.95
CA ASN A 297 25.82 -27.41 -14.29
C ASN A 297 24.37 -26.94 -14.47
N GLY A 298 24.07 -26.30 -15.59
CA GLY A 298 22.75 -25.73 -15.86
C GLY A 298 21.59 -26.77 -15.84
N MET A 299 21.90 -28.06 -16.01
CA MET A 299 20.92 -29.14 -15.93
C MET A 299 20.49 -29.39 -14.49
N TRP A 300 21.42 -29.45 -13.54
CA TRP A 300 21.13 -29.59 -12.11
C TRP A 300 20.37 -28.40 -11.54
N TRP A 301 20.70 -27.21 -12.00
CA TRP A 301 20.03 -25.99 -11.59
C TRP A 301 18.57 -25.98 -12.03
N ARG A 302 18.30 -26.21 -13.32
CA ARG A 302 16.92 -26.27 -13.87
C ARG A 302 16.09 -27.36 -13.19
N PHE A 303 16.68 -28.53 -12.95
CA PHE A 303 15.97 -29.60 -12.23
C PHE A 303 15.59 -29.16 -10.81
N THR A 304 16.53 -28.57 -10.06
CA THR A 304 16.28 -28.14 -8.69
C THR A 304 15.22 -27.05 -8.64
N GLU A 305 15.27 -26.09 -9.55
CA GLU A 305 14.29 -25.03 -9.69
C GLU A 305 12.89 -25.58 -9.98
N GLN A 306 12.77 -26.48 -10.95
CA GLN A 306 11.49 -27.13 -11.30
C GLN A 306 10.95 -27.99 -10.15
N TYR A 307 11.82 -28.71 -9.48
CA TYR A 307 11.45 -29.53 -8.33
C TYR A 307 10.91 -28.68 -7.18
N LEU A 308 11.57 -27.57 -6.84
CA LEU A 308 11.14 -26.67 -5.80
C LEU A 308 9.84 -25.92 -6.20
N ALA A 309 9.72 -25.46 -7.43
CA ALA A 309 8.52 -24.80 -7.94
C ALA A 309 7.30 -25.73 -7.97
N GLY A 310 7.49 -27.05 -8.15
CA GLY A 310 6.40 -28.03 -8.13
C GLY A 310 5.99 -28.49 -6.72
N THR A 311 6.76 -28.12 -5.70
CA THR A 311 6.52 -28.53 -4.29
C THR A 311 5.98 -27.36 -3.43
N ILE A 312 6.05 -26.12 -3.89
CA ILE A 312 5.47 -24.91 -3.30
C ILE A 312 4.11 -24.64 -3.94
#